data_71f4bfe3854a629763ad568bc361f849
#
_entry.id   71f4bfe3854a629763ad568bc361f849
#
_cell.length_a   1.000
_cell.length_b   1.000
_cell.length_c   1.000
_cell.angle_alpha   90.00
_cell.angle_beta   90.00
_cell.angle_gamma   90.00
#
_symmetry.space_group_name_H-M   'P 1'
#
loop_
_entity.id
_entity.type
_entity.pdbx_description
1 polymer ?
#
loop_
_entity_poly.entity_id
_entity_poly.type
_entity_poly.pdbx_seq_one_letter_code
_entity_poly.pdbx_strand_id
1 'polypeptide(L)'
;MISAVAQDHEDVQLANEYFQQGELEKSRVLYEELAKNPYNLQLISANYLSLLTSTNDFKAAEKFLKNAIAIYPNNMQYHANLAGVYFSSGDMDKLDRFIADLKKESSNNPFQLSILAQYLVNEQLYYQALEFFEESRKLRDNPTLHALEMAAIYRMVNDKPAMIEEYLNYASDSPNRLSYIKNLLQNFIQEDKDLDDLEATLIKKMQEHPDDTKFPELMIWVELQRKNFYGAFIQARAIDKRNNRPGDRVMQIGRITLDNKAYDEAEEIFEYVAKQYPDSRNYSYAKKFWIEAKEKKIKNTYPIDPEEIRTLTKEYFMLYQELFPSATAFEALRSKALLHAFYLDEIDLAIGLLNQLVANPRAGRTLIDQSKLDLGDIYLLKGEPWESTLLYSQVEKSNKSHPLGYDAKLRNARLNYFTGNFALAKGHLDILKKNTTREISNDAIALGMLITDNTALDTTDQVMQEFADIELLIFQNKKDEAKSRLTNMLADYMHHSITDEVYWLLSKLELEAGNEQMALDYLDQILTAYAYDILADDAAFKKAEIYDFQLKDVEQAKQLYQDFLVNHPGSMYAAEARKRFRQLRGDFIN
;
A
#
# COMPACT_ATOMS: atom_id res chain seq x y z
N MET A 1 24.97 -62.20 -5.11
CA MET A 1 23.98 -61.13 -4.95
C MET A 1 24.61 -59.74 -4.77
N ILE A 2 25.55 -59.49 -3.86
CA ILE A 2 26.16 -58.19 -3.64
C ILE A 2 26.92 -57.65 -4.89
N SER A 3 27.58 -58.53 -5.66
CA SER A 3 28.32 -58.19 -6.88
C SER A 3 27.39 -57.77 -8.04
N ALA A 4 26.21 -58.38 -8.19
CA ALA A 4 25.27 -58.05 -9.24
C ALA A 4 24.54 -56.71 -8.98
N VAL A 5 24.20 -56.42 -7.72
CA VAL A 5 23.60 -55.13 -7.32
C VAL A 5 24.57 -53.94 -7.48
N ALA A 6 25.86 -54.17 -7.23
CA ALA A 6 26.89 -53.16 -7.45
C ALA A 6 27.09 -52.83 -8.95
N GLN A 7 27.04 -53.88 -9.81
CA GLN A 7 27.13 -53.71 -11.26
C GLN A 7 25.91 -53.01 -11.85
N ASP A 8 24.72 -53.36 -11.40
CA ASP A 8 23.47 -52.69 -11.83
C ASP A 8 23.52 -51.17 -11.49
N HIS A 9 24.12 -50.77 -10.36
CA HIS A 9 24.23 -49.38 -9.99
C HIS A 9 25.23 -48.60 -10.87
N GLU A 10 26.36 -49.21 -11.22
CA GLU A 10 27.32 -48.64 -12.18
C GLU A 10 26.69 -48.51 -13.58
N ASP A 11 25.95 -49.51 -14.04
CA ASP A 11 25.29 -49.49 -15.31
C ASP A 11 24.15 -48.44 -15.38
N VAL A 12 23.44 -48.20 -14.27
CA VAL A 12 22.44 -47.10 -14.18
C VAL A 12 23.14 -45.73 -14.29
N GLN A 13 24.28 -45.54 -13.61
CA GLN A 13 25.07 -44.31 -13.71
C GLN A 13 25.57 -44.09 -15.15
N LEU A 14 26.11 -45.10 -15.77
CA LEU A 14 26.61 -45.06 -17.15
C LEU A 14 25.47 -44.75 -18.16
N ALA A 15 24.32 -45.36 -17.97
CA ALA A 15 23.12 -45.09 -18.81
C ALA A 15 22.69 -43.63 -18.68
N ASN A 16 22.67 -43.07 -17.46
CA ASN A 16 22.35 -41.69 -17.18
C ASN A 16 23.40 -40.72 -17.78
N GLU A 17 24.71 -41.04 -17.69
CA GLU A 17 25.76 -40.25 -18.30
C GLU A 17 25.63 -40.20 -19.83
N TYR A 18 25.38 -41.31 -20.51
CA TYR A 18 25.11 -41.32 -21.95
C TYR A 18 23.88 -40.53 -22.30
N PHE A 19 22.82 -40.59 -21.51
CA PHE A 19 21.64 -39.79 -21.73
C PHE A 19 21.92 -38.29 -21.64
N GLN A 20 22.67 -37.85 -20.61
CA GLN A 20 23.06 -36.45 -20.42
C GLN A 20 24.02 -35.95 -21.52
N GLN A 21 24.86 -36.80 -22.06
CA GLN A 21 25.76 -36.49 -23.18
C GLN A 21 25.07 -36.49 -24.55
N GLY A 22 23.76 -36.84 -24.60
CA GLY A 22 23.01 -36.92 -25.85
C GLY A 22 23.29 -38.18 -26.67
N GLU A 23 24.02 -39.17 -26.11
CA GLU A 23 24.29 -40.45 -26.74
C GLU A 23 23.08 -41.42 -26.59
N LEU A 24 21.96 -41.04 -27.17
CA LEU A 24 20.65 -41.66 -26.94
C LEU A 24 20.62 -43.15 -27.24
N GLU A 25 21.26 -43.60 -28.31
CA GLU A 25 21.26 -45.01 -28.69
C GLU A 25 22.02 -45.88 -27.67
N LYS A 26 23.16 -45.39 -27.15
CA LYS A 26 23.92 -46.15 -26.13
C LYS A 26 23.14 -46.18 -24.80
N SER A 27 22.57 -45.06 -24.40
CA SER A 27 21.76 -44.97 -23.22
C SER A 27 20.53 -45.88 -23.30
N ARG A 28 19.89 -45.91 -24.47
CA ARG A 28 18.73 -46.78 -24.74
C ARG A 28 19.03 -48.26 -24.51
N VAL A 29 20.13 -48.75 -25.10
CA VAL A 29 20.50 -50.18 -24.98
C VAL A 29 20.72 -50.55 -23.50
N LEU A 30 21.35 -49.69 -22.72
CA LEU A 30 21.55 -49.92 -21.29
C LEU A 30 20.24 -49.88 -20.51
N TYR A 31 19.36 -48.92 -20.77
CA TYR A 31 18.05 -48.86 -20.10
C TYR A 31 17.15 -50.06 -20.44
N GLU A 32 17.19 -50.54 -21.67
CA GLU A 32 16.45 -51.76 -22.08
C GLU A 32 16.94 -53.02 -21.33
N GLU A 33 18.25 -53.10 -21.08
CA GLU A 33 18.80 -54.21 -20.30
C GLU A 33 18.47 -54.08 -18.82
N LEU A 34 18.65 -52.88 -18.25
CA LEU A 34 18.35 -52.59 -16.86
C LEU A 34 16.86 -52.79 -16.53
N ALA A 35 15.97 -52.48 -17.48
CA ALA A 35 14.50 -52.63 -17.32
C ALA A 35 14.05 -54.07 -17.15
N LYS A 36 14.89 -55.07 -17.45
CA LYS A 36 14.57 -56.46 -17.21
C LYS A 36 14.60 -56.84 -15.74
N ASN A 37 15.39 -56.07 -14.93
CA ASN A 37 15.45 -56.28 -13.49
C ASN A 37 14.44 -55.34 -12.78
N PRO A 38 13.42 -55.90 -12.08
CA PRO A 38 12.40 -55.11 -11.38
C PRO A 38 12.97 -54.08 -10.40
N TYR A 39 14.07 -54.34 -9.73
CA TYR A 39 14.67 -53.44 -8.75
C TYR A 39 15.23 -52.18 -9.36
N ASN A 40 15.56 -52.19 -10.67
CA ASN A 40 16.09 -51.02 -11.36
C ASN A 40 15.02 -50.09 -11.89
N LEU A 41 13.77 -50.53 -11.99
CA LEU A 41 12.67 -49.77 -12.61
C LEU A 41 12.50 -48.38 -11.97
N GLN A 42 12.58 -48.29 -10.65
CA GLN A 42 12.49 -47.00 -9.95
C GLN A 42 13.65 -46.06 -10.22
N LEU A 43 14.86 -46.62 -10.43
CA LEU A 43 16.09 -45.89 -10.65
C LEU A 43 16.18 -45.29 -12.07
N ILE A 44 15.63 -46.02 -13.06
CA ILE A 44 15.77 -45.67 -14.48
C ILE A 44 14.54 -44.97 -15.05
N SER A 45 13.35 -45.08 -14.41
CA SER A 45 12.06 -44.71 -15.01
C SER A 45 12.04 -43.26 -15.52
N ALA A 46 12.54 -42.29 -14.77
CA ALA A 46 12.49 -40.88 -15.16
C ALA A 46 13.28 -40.62 -16.46
N ASN A 47 14.54 -41.02 -16.48
CA ASN A 47 15.44 -40.76 -17.61
C ASN A 47 15.08 -41.65 -18.82
N TYR A 48 14.72 -42.90 -18.58
CA TYR A 48 14.34 -43.79 -19.68
C TYR A 48 13.03 -43.36 -20.35
N LEU A 49 12.01 -42.92 -19.59
CA LEU A 49 10.80 -42.35 -20.15
C LEU A 49 11.09 -41.04 -20.91
N SER A 50 11.92 -40.16 -20.35
CA SER A 50 12.33 -38.93 -21.04
C SER A 50 13.04 -39.23 -22.37
N LEU A 51 13.90 -40.23 -22.42
CA LEU A 51 14.51 -40.72 -23.67
C LEU A 51 13.47 -41.20 -24.66
N LEU A 52 12.56 -42.09 -24.26
CA LEU A 52 11.57 -42.69 -25.14
C LEU A 52 10.57 -41.64 -25.66
N THR A 53 10.15 -40.70 -24.82
CA THR A 53 9.24 -39.63 -25.23
C THR A 53 9.92 -38.61 -26.14
N SER A 54 11.18 -38.23 -25.87
CA SER A 54 11.93 -37.30 -26.72
C SER A 54 12.26 -37.87 -28.10
N THR A 55 12.35 -39.21 -28.20
CA THR A 55 12.53 -39.90 -29.49
C THR A 55 11.20 -40.35 -30.15
N ASN A 56 10.05 -39.96 -29.59
CA ASN A 56 8.70 -40.30 -30.03
C ASN A 56 8.44 -41.81 -30.06
N ASP A 57 9.17 -42.65 -29.30
CA ASP A 57 8.93 -44.08 -29.20
C ASP A 57 7.87 -44.39 -28.12
N PHE A 58 6.65 -43.87 -28.35
CA PHE A 58 5.54 -44.02 -27.43
C PHE A 58 5.12 -45.49 -27.22
N LYS A 59 5.39 -46.37 -28.22
CA LYS A 59 5.10 -47.81 -28.08
C LYS A 59 6.01 -48.49 -27.07
N ALA A 60 7.29 -48.16 -27.09
CA ALA A 60 8.25 -48.66 -26.09
C ALA A 60 7.95 -48.11 -24.70
N ALA A 61 7.62 -46.80 -24.60
CA ALA A 61 7.21 -46.17 -23.35
C ALA A 61 5.94 -46.81 -22.75
N GLU A 62 4.91 -47.05 -23.54
CA GLU A 62 3.69 -47.76 -23.13
C GLU A 62 4.03 -49.18 -22.60
N LYS A 63 4.85 -49.93 -23.34
CA LYS A 63 5.25 -51.30 -22.94
C LYS A 63 6.02 -51.28 -21.62
N PHE A 64 6.96 -50.37 -21.47
CA PHE A 64 7.77 -50.19 -20.24
C PHE A 64 6.86 -49.91 -19.05
N LEU A 65 5.98 -48.90 -19.16
CA LEU A 65 5.08 -48.51 -18.08
C LEU A 65 4.06 -49.57 -17.71
N LYS A 66 3.49 -50.30 -18.68
CA LYS A 66 2.59 -51.42 -18.40
C LYS A 66 3.30 -52.53 -17.61
N ASN A 67 4.56 -52.81 -17.94
CA ASN A 67 5.36 -53.75 -17.16
C ASN A 67 5.63 -53.23 -15.75
N ALA A 68 6.01 -51.95 -15.61
CA ALA A 68 6.26 -51.33 -14.32
C ALA A 68 5.01 -51.28 -13.42
N ILE A 69 3.82 -51.02 -13.98
CA ILE A 69 2.53 -51.06 -13.29
C ILE A 69 2.21 -52.49 -12.83
N ALA A 70 2.44 -53.49 -13.67
CA ALA A 70 2.18 -54.89 -13.30
C ALA A 70 3.05 -55.33 -12.10
N ILE A 71 4.28 -54.81 -11.97
CA ILE A 71 5.20 -55.12 -10.87
C ILE A 71 4.89 -54.28 -9.64
N TYR A 72 4.58 -53.00 -9.83
CA TYR A 72 4.32 -52.00 -8.76
C TYR A 72 2.93 -51.34 -8.95
N PRO A 73 1.82 -52.08 -8.76
CA PRO A 73 0.48 -51.55 -9.05
C PRO A 73 0.05 -50.39 -8.18
N ASN A 74 0.66 -50.23 -7.02
CA ASN A 74 0.36 -49.11 -6.10
C ASN A 74 1.25 -47.87 -6.33
N ASN A 75 2.14 -47.88 -7.32
CA ASN A 75 2.91 -46.71 -7.67
C ASN A 75 2.13 -45.81 -8.65
N MET A 76 1.43 -44.83 -8.10
CA MET A 76 0.56 -43.93 -8.86
C MET A 76 1.30 -43.08 -9.89
N GLN A 77 2.61 -42.87 -9.72
CA GLN A 77 3.44 -42.16 -10.68
C GLN A 77 3.49 -42.91 -12.04
N TYR A 78 3.64 -44.24 -12.04
CA TYR A 78 3.65 -45.00 -13.30
C TYR A 78 2.33 -44.93 -14.04
N HIS A 79 1.21 -44.89 -13.30
CA HIS A 79 -0.12 -44.70 -13.89
C HIS A 79 -0.25 -43.33 -14.54
N ALA A 80 0.18 -42.27 -13.83
CA ALA A 80 0.14 -40.91 -14.38
C ALA A 80 1.06 -40.77 -15.60
N ASN A 81 2.29 -41.30 -15.54
CA ASN A 81 3.23 -41.29 -16.66
C ASN A 81 2.65 -42.02 -17.89
N LEU A 82 1.90 -43.14 -17.69
CA LEU A 82 1.25 -43.85 -18.80
C LEU A 82 0.13 -43.00 -19.43
N ALA A 83 -0.63 -42.28 -18.62
CA ALA A 83 -1.59 -41.30 -19.11
C ALA A 83 -0.89 -40.18 -19.91
N GLY A 84 0.24 -39.69 -19.42
CA GLY A 84 1.10 -38.69 -20.10
C GLY A 84 1.64 -39.19 -21.45
N VAL A 85 2.00 -40.49 -21.54
CA VAL A 85 2.42 -41.11 -22.81
C VAL A 85 1.26 -41.18 -23.81
N TYR A 86 0.03 -41.55 -23.39
CA TYR A 86 -1.15 -41.53 -24.27
C TYR A 86 -1.47 -40.13 -24.76
N PHE A 87 -1.37 -39.12 -23.87
CA PHE A 87 -1.57 -37.72 -24.23
C PHE A 87 -0.55 -37.27 -25.28
N SER A 88 0.74 -37.50 -25.00
CA SER A 88 1.85 -37.08 -25.88
C SER A 88 1.84 -37.78 -27.24
N SER A 89 1.33 -39.03 -27.29
CA SER A 89 1.15 -39.77 -28.55
C SER A 89 -0.07 -39.31 -29.36
N GLY A 90 -0.98 -38.49 -28.79
CA GLY A 90 -2.23 -38.07 -29.40
C GLY A 90 -3.33 -39.15 -29.37
N ASP A 91 -3.15 -40.25 -28.66
CA ASP A 91 -4.13 -41.35 -28.56
C ASP A 91 -5.16 -41.05 -27.47
N MET A 92 -6.05 -40.09 -27.74
CA MET A 92 -7.03 -39.61 -26.77
C MET A 92 -8.04 -40.71 -26.38
N ASP A 93 -8.37 -41.62 -27.30
CA ASP A 93 -9.28 -42.74 -27.00
C ASP A 93 -8.70 -43.71 -25.95
N LYS A 94 -7.38 -43.95 -25.99
CA LYS A 94 -6.72 -44.71 -24.94
C LYS A 94 -6.60 -43.95 -23.64
N LEU A 95 -6.29 -42.66 -23.72
CA LEU A 95 -6.22 -41.79 -22.54
C LEU A 95 -7.53 -41.81 -21.78
N ASP A 96 -8.66 -41.53 -22.45
CA ASP A 96 -9.98 -41.42 -21.82
C ASP A 96 -10.40 -42.74 -21.16
N ARG A 97 -10.19 -43.86 -21.85
CA ARG A 97 -10.48 -45.22 -21.28
C ARG A 97 -9.59 -45.48 -20.05
N PHE A 98 -8.31 -45.20 -20.15
CA PHE A 98 -7.37 -45.43 -19.07
C PHE A 98 -7.68 -44.58 -17.84
N ILE A 99 -7.99 -43.29 -18.02
CA ILE A 99 -8.42 -42.38 -16.95
C ILE A 99 -9.72 -42.88 -16.29
N ALA A 100 -10.70 -43.33 -17.08
CA ALA A 100 -11.95 -43.89 -16.55
C ALA A 100 -11.70 -45.14 -15.69
N ASP A 101 -10.83 -46.06 -16.14
CA ASP A 101 -10.45 -47.26 -15.40
C ASP A 101 -9.73 -46.88 -14.08
N LEU A 102 -8.77 -45.98 -14.11
CA LEU A 102 -8.06 -45.48 -12.91
C LEU A 102 -9.02 -44.85 -11.90
N LYS A 103 -9.98 -44.04 -12.37
CA LYS A 103 -10.98 -43.41 -11.53
C LYS A 103 -11.89 -44.46 -10.85
N LYS A 104 -12.27 -45.51 -11.58
CA LYS A 104 -13.05 -46.63 -11.05
C LYS A 104 -12.27 -47.44 -10.01
N GLU A 105 -11.02 -47.77 -10.28
CA GLU A 105 -10.14 -48.51 -9.36
C GLU A 105 -9.88 -47.74 -8.07
N SER A 106 -9.74 -46.41 -8.15
CA SER A 106 -9.45 -45.52 -7.02
C SER A 106 -10.71 -44.98 -6.33
N SER A 107 -11.92 -45.35 -6.77
CA SER A 107 -13.21 -44.75 -6.38
C SER A 107 -13.53 -44.78 -4.87
N ASN A 108 -12.84 -45.63 -4.09
CA ASN A 108 -13.03 -45.75 -2.64
C ASN A 108 -11.82 -45.23 -1.83
N ASN A 109 -10.82 -44.65 -2.48
CA ASN A 109 -9.59 -44.23 -1.84
C ASN A 109 -9.26 -42.78 -2.16
N PRO A 110 -9.75 -41.82 -1.35
CA PRO A 110 -9.53 -40.38 -1.59
C PRO A 110 -8.05 -39.99 -1.55
N PHE A 111 -7.21 -40.71 -0.80
CA PHE A 111 -5.78 -40.45 -0.75
C PHE A 111 -5.10 -40.82 -2.07
N GLN A 112 -5.47 -41.96 -2.64
CA GLN A 112 -4.94 -42.41 -3.93
C GLN A 112 -5.36 -41.49 -5.08
N LEU A 113 -6.62 -41.00 -5.06
CA LEU A 113 -7.11 -40.01 -6.00
C LEU A 113 -6.31 -38.73 -5.94
N SER A 114 -6.00 -38.22 -4.72
CA SER A 114 -5.20 -37.02 -4.54
C SER A 114 -3.76 -37.16 -5.06
N ILE A 115 -3.16 -38.33 -4.84
CA ILE A 115 -1.80 -38.62 -5.35
C ILE A 115 -1.80 -38.72 -6.88
N LEU A 116 -2.78 -39.41 -7.46
CA LEU A 116 -2.94 -39.48 -8.92
C LEU A 116 -3.11 -38.07 -9.51
N ALA A 117 -4.00 -37.26 -8.95
CA ALA A 117 -4.20 -35.88 -9.39
C ALA A 117 -2.88 -35.08 -9.40
N GLN A 118 -2.08 -35.20 -8.33
CA GLN A 118 -0.80 -34.51 -8.25
C GLN A 118 0.20 -34.95 -9.33
N TYR A 119 0.28 -36.27 -9.64
CA TYR A 119 1.13 -36.75 -10.72
C TYR A 119 0.60 -36.37 -12.10
N LEU A 120 -0.74 -36.36 -12.30
CA LEU A 120 -1.35 -35.90 -13.55
C LEU A 120 -1.06 -34.43 -13.83
N VAL A 121 -0.95 -33.57 -12.79
CA VAL A 121 -0.49 -32.18 -12.96
C VAL A 121 0.94 -32.12 -13.52
N ASN A 122 1.84 -32.99 -13.03
CA ASN A 122 3.22 -33.06 -13.53
C ASN A 122 3.27 -33.47 -15.01
N GLU A 123 2.33 -34.29 -15.44
CA GLU A 123 2.16 -34.72 -16.86
C GLU A 123 1.34 -33.71 -17.70
N GLN A 124 1.02 -32.51 -17.14
CA GLN A 124 0.21 -31.45 -17.78
C GLN A 124 -1.23 -31.87 -18.14
N LEU A 125 -1.72 -32.95 -17.55
CA LEU A 125 -3.10 -33.46 -17.69
C LEU A 125 -4.03 -32.72 -16.72
N TYR A 126 -4.14 -31.40 -16.89
CA TYR A 126 -4.77 -30.49 -15.94
C TYR A 126 -6.25 -30.79 -15.69
N TYR A 127 -7.03 -31.01 -16.75
CA TYR A 127 -8.47 -31.30 -16.62
C TYR A 127 -8.72 -32.64 -15.93
N GLN A 128 -7.93 -33.65 -16.27
CA GLN A 128 -8.00 -34.95 -15.61
C GLN A 128 -7.61 -34.85 -14.14
N ALA A 129 -6.56 -34.10 -13.82
CA ALA A 129 -6.16 -33.84 -12.44
C ALA A 129 -7.28 -33.17 -11.61
N LEU A 130 -7.98 -32.18 -12.17
CA LEU A 130 -9.14 -31.56 -11.54
C LEU A 130 -10.24 -32.58 -11.22
N GLU A 131 -10.56 -33.50 -12.15
CA GLU A 131 -11.57 -34.54 -11.92
C GLU A 131 -11.21 -35.45 -10.74
N PHE A 132 -9.93 -35.82 -10.60
CA PHE A 132 -9.47 -36.64 -9.48
C PHE A 132 -9.49 -35.90 -8.15
N PHE A 133 -9.12 -34.61 -8.13
CA PHE A 133 -9.23 -33.78 -6.93
C PHE A 133 -10.68 -33.58 -6.52
N GLU A 134 -11.60 -33.34 -7.46
CA GLU A 134 -13.03 -33.22 -7.18
C GLU A 134 -13.61 -34.50 -6.60
N GLU A 135 -13.24 -35.66 -7.13
CA GLU A 135 -13.70 -36.93 -6.62
C GLU A 135 -13.17 -37.21 -5.21
N SER A 136 -11.89 -36.91 -4.97
CA SER A 136 -11.31 -36.96 -3.62
C SER A 136 -12.03 -36.06 -2.64
N ARG A 137 -12.41 -34.84 -3.07
CA ARG A 137 -13.19 -33.88 -2.30
C ARG A 137 -14.56 -34.41 -1.92
N LYS A 138 -15.28 -35.01 -2.87
CA LYS A 138 -16.60 -35.62 -2.67
C LYS A 138 -16.54 -36.76 -1.66
N LEU A 139 -15.58 -37.69 -1.84
CA LEU A 139 -15.43 -38.83 -0.94
C LEU A 139 -15.09 -38.44 0.51
N ARG A 140 -14.44 -37.31 0.70
CA ARG A 140 -14.10 -36.79 2.03
C ARG A 140 -15.19 -35.89 2.62
N ASP A 141 -16.22 -35.59 1.87
CA ASP A 141 -17.26 -34.62 2.24
C ASP A 141 -16.64 -33.27 2.74
N ASN A 142 -15.61 -32.83 2.03
CA ASN A 142 -14.88 -31.60 2.40
C ASN A 142 -14.76 -30.70 1.18
N PRO A 143 -15.61 -29.67 1.03
CA PRO A 143 -15.65 -28.79 -0.14
C PRO A 143 -14.42 -27.91 -0.30
N THR A 144 -13.59 -27.76 0.74
CA THR A 144 -12.39 -26.91 0.70
C THR A 144 -11.10 -27.70 0.47
N LEU A 145 -11.20 -29.05 0.43
CA LEU A 145 -10.05 -29.90 0.21
C LEU A 145 -9.45 -29.65 -1.18
N HIS A 146 -8.13 -29.57 -1.27
CA HIS A 146 -7.37 -29.30 -2.51
C HIS A 146 -7.68 -27.96 -3.20
N ALA A 147 -8.26 -26.98 -2.48
CA ALA A 147 -8.66 -25.71 -3.08
C ALA A 147 -7.45 -24.93 -3.67
N LEU A 148 -6.29 -24.92 -3.01
CA LEU A 148 -5.11 -24.23 -3.54
C LEU A 148 -4.48 -24.94 -4.73
N GLU A 149 -4.45 -26.28 -4.71
CA GLU A 149 -3.97 -27.10 -5.81
C GLU A 149 -4.83 -26.91 -7.05
N MET A 150 -6.16 -26.94 -6.88
CA MET A 150 -7.12 -26.70 -7.97
C MET A 150 -7.03 -25.26 -8.49
N ALA A 151 -6.93 -24.26 -7.60
CA ALA A 151 -6.71 -22.87 -8.00
C ALA A 151 -5.42 -22.71 -8.83
N ALA A 152 -4.34 -23.40 -8.47
CA ALA A 152 -3.10 -23.39 -9.23
C ALA A 152 -3.27 -23.98 -10.64
N ILE A 153 -4.06 -25.06 -10.77
CA ILE A 153 -4.38 -25.63 -12.08
C ILE A 153 -5.23 -24.67 -12.91
N TYR A 154 -6.29 -24.08 -12.34
CA TYR A 154 -7.14 -23.12 -13.04
C TYR A 154 -6.34 -21.89 -13.53
N ARG A 155 -5.34 -21.48 -12.76
CA ARG A 155 -4.39 -20.45 -13.19
C ARG A 155 -3.57 -20.88 -14.42
N MET A 156 -3.10 -22.14 -14.46
CA MET A 156 -2.31 -22.68 -15.59
C MET A 156 -3.15 -22.76 -16.87
N VAL A 157 -4.42 -23.08 -16.74
CA VAL A 157 -5.36 -23.13 -17.89
C VAL A 157 -6.06 -21.80 -18.17
N ASN A 158 -5.68 -20.74 -17.45
CA ASN A 158 -6.20 -19.36 -17.59
C ASN A 158 -7.73 -19.25 -17.34
N ASP A 159 -8.26 -20.07 -16.46
CA ASP A 159 -9.65 -19.99 -16.00
C ASP A 159 -9.70 -19.16 -14.69
N LYS A 160 -9.73 -17.83 -14.84
CA LYS A 160 -9.75 -16.90 -13.69
C LYS A 160 -10.99 -17.07 -12.80
N PRO A 161 -12.24 -17.22 -13.32
CA PRO A 161 -13.40 -17.38 -12.46
C PRO A 161 -13.31 -18.62 -11.56
N ALA A 162 -12.93 -19.78 -12.11
CA ALA A 162 -12.78 -21.01 -11.35
C ALA A 162 -11.62 -20.91 -10.33
N MET A 163 -10.52 -20.24 -10.69
CA MET A 163 -9.42 -19.94 -9.78
C MET A 163 -9.89 -19.11 -8.58
N ILE A 164 -10.68 -18.06 -8.83
CA ILE A 164 -11.25 -17.19 -7.78
C ILE A 164 -12.16 -18.03 -6.87
N GLU A 165 -13.04 -18.85 -7.43
CA GLU A 165 -13.94 -19.68 -6.63
C GLU A 165 -13.16 -20.60 -5.67
N GLU A 166 -12.08 -21.22 -6.14
CA GLU A 166 -11.25 -22.07 -5.29
C GLU A 166 -10.48 -21.30 -4.21
N TYR A 167 -10.00 -20.10 -4.51
CA TYR A 167 -9.43 -19.22 -3.47
C TYR A 167 -10.46 -18.85 -2.40
N LEU A 168 -11.70 -18.59 -2.78
CA LEU A 168 -12.77 -18.31 -1.83
C LEU A 168 -13.17 -19.55 -1.02
N ASN A 169 -13.17 -20.74 -1.62
CA ASN A 169 -13.35 -21.99 -0.92
C ASN A 169 -12.27 -22.19 0.15
N TYR A 170 -11.00 -21.94 -0.19
CA TYR A 170 -9.90 -22.01 0.77
C TYR A 170 -10.04 -20.98 1.90
N ALA A 171 -10.48 -19.74 1.59
CA ALA A 171 -10.69 -18.70 2.58
C ALA A 171 -11.81 -19.04 3.58
N SER A 172 -12.83 -19.82 3.14
CA SER A 172 -13.97 -20.18 3.99
C SER A 172 -13.62 -21.08 5.18
N ASP A 173 -12.49 -21.76 5.11
CA ASP A 173 -12.07 -22.75 6.11
C ASP A 173 -11.54 -22.09 7.42
N SER A 174 -10.90 -20.92 7.34
CA SER A 174 -10.36 -20.21 8.50
C SER A 174 -10.18 -18.71 8.27
N PRO A 175 -10.52 -17.85 9.26
CA PRO A 175 -10.28 -16.41 9.16
C PRO A 175 -8.81 -16.03 8.92
N ASN A 176 -7.87 -16.82 9.42
CA ASN A 176 -6.43 -16.55 9.24
C ASN A 176 -5.98 -16.71 7.79
N ARG A 177 -6.73 -17.44 6.96
CA ARG A 177 -6.45 -17.61 5.54
C ARG A 177 -6.84 -16.41 4.69
N LEU A 178 -7.70 -15.53 5.21
CA LEU A 178 -8.24 -14.38 4.48
C LEU A 178 -7.14 -13.42 4.01
N SER A 179 -6.17 -13.11 4.87
CA SER A 179 -5.04 -12.22 4.52
C SER A 179 -4.15 -12.84 3.44
N TYR A 180 -3.93 -14.14 3.50
CA TYR A 180 -3.18 -14.87 2.48
C TYR A 180 -3.88 -14.83 1.12
N ILE A 181 -5.21 -15.05 1.10
CA ILE A 181 -6.01 -14.99 -0.13
C ILE A 181 -6.06 -13.57 -0.71
N LYS A 182 -6.19 -12.52 0.13
CA LYS A 182 -6.10 -11.13 -0.33
C LYS A 182 -4.79 -10.88 -1.07
N ASN A 183 -3.67 -11.33 -0.53
CA ASN A 183 -2.36 -11.18 -1.18
C ASN A 183 -2.26 -11.96 -2.49
N LEU A 184 -2.85 -13.16 -2.58
CA LEU A 184 -2.89 -13.92 -3.83
C LEU A 184 -3.75 -13.20 -4.88
N LEU A 185 -4.97 -12.82 -4.52
CA LEU A 185 -5.89 -12.10 -5.41
C LEU A 185 -5.27 -10.79 -5.92
N GLN A 186 -4.58 -10.05 -5.06
CA GLN A 186 -3.89 -8.81 -5.40
C GLN A 186 -2.86 -8.97 -6.54
N ASN A 187 -2.21 -10.13 -6.64
CA ASN A 187 -1.25 -10.43 -7.70
C ASN A 187 -1.91 -10.80 -9.04
N PHE A 188 -3.16 -11.23 -9.02
CA PHE A 188 -3.87 -11.73 -10.21
C PHE A 188 -4.92 -10.76 -10.74
N ILE A 189 -5.41 -9.87 -9.91
CA ILE A 189 -6.34 -8.82 -10.32
C ILE A 189 -5.52 -7.72 -11.02
N GLN A 190 -5.69 -7.61 -12.34
CA GLN A 190 -4.98 -6.66 -13.18
C GLN A 190 -5.92 -5.75 -13.98
N GLU A 191 -7.19 -6.15 -14.12
CA GLU A 191 -8.21 -5.44 -14.90
C GLU A 191 -9.50 -5.28 -14.08
N ASP A 192 -10.32 -4.28 -14.43
CA ASP A 192 -11.64 -4.04 -13.81
C ASP A 192 -12.53 -5.27 -13.88
N LYS A 193 -12.47 -6.00 -15.00
CA LYS A 193 -13.20 -7.24 -15.18
C LYS A 193 -12.86 -8.30 -14.13
N ASP A 194 -11.61 -8.38 -13.69
CA ASP A 194 -11.21 -9.35 -12.66
C ASP A 194 -11.88 -9.02 -11.31
N LEU A 195 -12.05 -7.72 -11.01
CA LEU A 195 -12.79 -7.27 -9.83
C LEU A 195 -14.30 -7.55 -9.99
N ASP A 196 -14.87 -7.39 -11.18
CA ASP A 196 -16.28 -7.69 -11.45
C ASP A 196 -16.56 -9.18 -11.26
N ASP A 197 -15.69 -10.04 -11.78
CA ASP A 197 -15.80 -11.50 -11.62
C ASP A 197 -15.67 -11.92 -10.14
N LEU A 198 -14.75 -11.30 -9.40
CA LEU A 198 -14.60 -11.53 -7.96
C LEU A 198 -15.83 -11.05 -7.19
N GLU A 199 -16.33 -9.88 -7.48
CA GLU A 199 -17.54 -9.32 -6.83
C GLU A 199 -18.75 -10.23 -7.08
N ALA A 200 -18.99 -10.65 -8.34
CA ALA A 200 -20.08 -11.54 -8.69
C ALA A 200 -19.98 -12.87 -7.92
N THR A 201 -18.78 -13.43 -7.82
CA THR A 201 -18.55 -14.68 -7.08
C THR A 201 -18.75 -14.48 -5.58
N LEU A 202 -18.31 -13.34 -5.02
CA LEU A 202 -18.53 -13.00 -3.61
C LEU A 202 -20.02 -12.83 -3.29
N ILE A 203 -20.78 -12.15 -4.16
CA ILE A 203 -22.24 -12.01 -3.99
C ILE A 203 -22.92 -13.38 -3.92
N LYS A 204 -22.55 -14.30 -4.83
CA LYS A 204 -23.06 -15.67 -4.83
C LYS A 204 -22.71 -16.38 -3.51
N LYS A 205 -21.45 -16.34 -3.08
CA LYS A 205 -21.00 -16.96 -1.82
C LYS A 205 -21.68 -16.35 -0.58
N MET A 206 -21.92 -15.05 -0.56
CA MET A 206 -22.66 -14.39 0.53
C MET A 206 -24.13 -14.83 0.59
N GLN A 207 -24.74 -15.16 -0.54
CA GLN A 207 -26.10 -15.70 -0.61
C GLN A 207 -26.15 -17.18 -0.16
N GLU A 208 -25.16 -17.98 -0.56
CA GLU A 208 -25.04 -19.39 -0.19
C GLU A 208 -24.70 -19.57 1.30
N HIS A 209 -23.90 -18.65 1.85
CA HIS A 209 -23.40 -18.69 3.23
C HIS A 209 -23.67 -17.37 3.97
N PRO A 210 -24.95 -17.04 4.25
CA PRO A 210 -25.32 -15.72 4.77
C PRO A 210 -24.74 -15.43 6.15
N ASP A 211 -24.34 -16.44 6.92
CA ASP A 211 -23.76 -16.26 8.26
C ASP A 211 -22.23 -16.13 8.25
N ASP A 212 -21.57 -16.33 7.11
CA ASP A 212 -20.13 -16.24 6.99
C ASP A 212 -19.71 -14.78 6.77
N THR A 213 -18.99 -14.21 7.73
CA THR A 213 -18.51 -12.82 7.66
C THR A 213 -17.24 -12.66 6.82
N LYS A 214 -16.58 -13.75 6.39
CA LYS A 214 -15.37 -13.70 5.59
C LYS A 214 -15.60 -13.15 4.19
N PHE A 215 -16.73 -13.48 3.58
CA PHE A 215 -17.08 -12.98 2.23
C PHE A 215 -17.40 -11.47 2.26
N PRO A 216 -18.21 -10.93 3.20
CA PRO A 216 -18.34 -9.49 3.37
C PRO A 216 -17.01 -8.77 3.65
N GLU A 217 -16.07 -9.39 4.39
CA GLU A 217 -14.72 -8.82 4.60
C GLU A 217 -13.87 -8.78 3.32
N LEU A 218 -14.03 -9.74 2.42
CA LEU A 218 -13.42 -9.69 1.09
C LEU A 218 -14.12 -8.67 0.19
N MET A 219 -15.45 -8.54 0.28
CA MET A 219 -16.18 -7.51 -0.44
C MET A 219 -15.73 -6.11 -0.02
N ILE A 220 -15.53 -5.85 1.28
CA ILE A 220 -14.93 -4.58 1.74
C ILE A 220 -13.59 -4.34 1.05
N TRP A 221 -12.75 -5.37 0.94
CA TRP A 221 -11.45 -5.22 0.28
C TRP A 221 -11.60 -4.88 -1.21
N VAL A 222 -12.53 -5.52 -1.94
CA VAL A 222 -12.85 -5.20 -3.35
C VAL A 222 -13.31 -3.75 -3.49
N GLU A 223 -14.25 -3.32 -2.65
CA GLU A 223 -14.79 -1.96 -2.66
C GLU A 223 -13.69 -0.91 -2.38
N LEU A 224 -12.78 -1.20 -1.46
CA LEU A 224 -11.64 -0.32 -1.17
C LEU A 224 -10.65 -0.25 -2.34
N GLN A 225 -10.42 -1.36 -3.08
CA GLN A 225 -9.60 -1.34 -4.30
C GLN A 225 -10.21 -0.39 -5.35
N ARG A 226 -11.53 -0.39 -5.51
CA ARG A 226 -12.27 0.50 -6.40
C ARG A 226 -12.40 1.93 -5.86
N LYS A 227 -11.93 2.21 -4.65
CA LYS A 227 -12.20 3.46 -3.91
C LYS A 227 -13.71 3.75 -3.73
N ASN A 228 -14.53 2.73 -3.78
CA ASN A 228 -15.95 2.82 -3.42
C ASN A 228 -16.10 2.73 -1.90
N PHE A 229 -15.79 3.85 -1.22
CA PHE A 229 -15.83 3.91 0.24
C PHE A 229 -17.24 3.71 0.78
N TYR A 230 -18.26 4.16 0.05
CA TYR A 230 -19.65 3.94 0.43
C TYR A 230 -20.04 2.45 0.37
N GLY A 231 -19.64 1.72 -0.67
CA GLY A 231 -19.81 0.26 -0.76
C GLY A 231 -19.13 -0.47 0.40
N ALA A 232 -17.88 -0.11 0.71
CA ALA A 232 -17.15 -0.65 1.85
C ALA A 232 -17.86 -0.36 3.19
N PHE A 233 -18.40 0.84 3.37
CA PHE A 233 -19.20 1.24 4.54
C PHE A 233 -20.45 0.37 4.71
N ILE A 234 -21.22 0.11 3.64
CA ILE A 234 -22.41 -0.73 3.69
C ILE A 234 -22.08 -2.14 4.19
N GLN A 235 -21.01 -2.74 3.68
CA GLN A 235 -20.56 -4.07 4.12
C GLN A 235 -20.08 -4.07 5.58
N ALA A 236 -19.30 -3.06 5.97
CA ALA A 236 -18.82 -2.91 7.34
C ALA A 236 -19.97 -2.77 8.35
N ARG A 237 -21.01 -2.00 7.98
CA ARG A 237 -22.22 -1.85 8.77
C ARG A 237 -22.97 -3.17 8.95
N ALA A 238 -23.06 -3.98 7.90
CA ALA A 238 -23.67 -5.31 7.97
C ALA A 238 -22.90 -6.25 8.91
N ILE A 239 -21.55 -6.22 8.84
CA ILE A 239 -20.68 -7.02 9.73
C ILE A 239 -20.84 -6.58 11.19
N ASP A 240 -20.81 -5.28 11.48
CA ASP A 240 -20.96 -4.75 12.84
C ASP A 240 -22.31 -5.14 13.44
N LYS A 241 -23.38 -5.01 12.67
CA LYS A 241 -24.73 -5.40 13.10
C LYS A 241 -24.82 -6.88 13.42
N ARG A 242 -24.23 -7.73 12.58
CA ARG A 242 -24.24 -9.20 12.75
C ARG A 242 -23.43 -9.63 13.98
N ASN A 243 -22.26 -9.04 14.16
CA ASN A 243 -21.33 -9.40 15.24
C ASN A 243 -21.67 -8.69 16.57
N ASN A 244 -22.73 -7.91 16.61
CA ASN A 244 -23.11 -7.07 17.74
C ASN A 244 -21.96 -6.17 18.25
N ARG A 245 -21.18 -5.64 17.30
CA ARG A 245 -20.06 -4.73 17.55
C ARG A 245 -20.43 -3.32 17.11
N PRO A 246 -20.81 -2.42 18.02
CA PRO A 246 -21.42 -1.15 17.66
C PRO A 246 -20.40 -0.20 17.00
N GLY A 247 -20.30 -0.28 15.66
CA GLY A 247 -19.53 0.61 14.84
C GLY A 247 -18.02 0.32 14.74
N ASP A 248 -17.51 -0.80 15.27
CA ASP A 248 -16.06 -1.07 15.28
C ASP A 248 -15.47 -1.15 13.86
N ARG A 249 -16.13 -1.91 12.98
CA ARG A 249 -15.65 -2.07 11.59
C ARG A 249 -15.91 -0.80 10.77
N VAL A 250 -17.04 -0.17 10.99
CA VAL A 250 -17.39 1.09 10.33
C VAL A 250 -16.38 2.19 10.66
N MET A 251 -15.94 2.31 11.93
CA MET A 251 -14.89 3.26 12.31
C MET A 251 -13.56 3.04 11.58
N GLN A 252 -13.19 1.78 11.33
CA GLN A 252 -11.98 1.47 10.56
C GLN A 252 -12.11 1.94 9.10
N ILE A 253 -13.27 1.71 8.47
CA ILE A 253 -13.53 2.19 7.11
C ILE A 253 -13.52 3.71 7.07
N GLY A 254 -14.18 4.39 8.02
CA GLY A 254 -14.17 5.85 8.10
C GLY A 254 -12.75 6.43 8.18
N ARG A 255 -11.85 5.82 8.92
CA ARG A 255 -10.45 6.25 8.98
C ARG A 255 -9.72 6.04 7.66
N ILE A 256 -9.88 4.87 7.01
CA ILE A 256 -9.31 4.62 5.69
C ILE A 256 -9.84 5.66 4.67
N THR A 257 -11.13 5.96 4.71
CA THR A 257 -11.77 6.95 3.85
C THR A 257 -11.19 8.34 4.07
N LEU A 258 -11.03 8.75 5.32
CA LEU A 258 -10.42 10.03 5.72
C LEU A 258 -8.96 10.16 5.27
N ASP A 259 -8.17 9.07 5.43
CA ASP A 259 -6.77 9.02 5.02
C ASP A 259 -6.62 9.07 3.47
N ASN A 260 -7.64 8.61 2.74
CA ASN A 260 -7.71 8.72 1.28
C ASN A 260 -8.30 10.05 0.79
N LYS A 261 -8.51 11.03 1.68
CA LYS A 261 -9.03 12.38 1.36
C LYS A 261 -10.47 12.39 0.80
N ALA A 262 -11.22 11.30 0.95
CA ALA A 262 -12.64 11.21 0.61
C ALA A 262 -13.47 11.76 1.81
N TYR A 263 -13.44 13.09 1.93
CA TYR A 263 -13.91 13.77 3.14
C TYR A 263 -15.43 13.70 3.31
N ASP A 264 -16.19 13.75 2.23
CA ASP A 264 -17.66 13.69 2.26
C ASP A 264 -18.14 12.33 2.76
N GLU A 265 -17.58 11.26 2.22
CA GLU A 265 -17.91 9.90 2.63
C GLU A 265 -17.40 9.62 4.06
N ALA A 266 -16.24 10.15 4.44
CA ALA A 266 -15.73 10.02 5.80
C ALA A 266 -16.65 10.73 6.80
N GLU A 267 -17.15 11.92 6.47
CA GLU A 267 -18.13 12.65 7.25
C GLU A 267 -19.39 11.81 7.49
N GLU A 268 -19.98 11.25 6.44
CA GLU A 268 -21.19 10.41 6.51
C GLU A 268 -20.97 9.16 7.38
N ILE A 269 -19.81 8.51 7.22
CA ILE A 269 -19.47 7.30 7.96
C ILE A 269 -19.35 7.58 9.46
N PHE A 270 -18.64 8.63 9.87
CA PHE A 270 -18.47 8.98 11.27
C PHE A 270 -19.76 9.52 11.89
N GLU A 271 -20.54 10.30 11.14
CA GLU A 271 -21.87 10.75 11.55
C GLU A 271 -22.78 9.55 11.84
N TYR A 272 -22.79 8.54 10.95
CA TYR A 272 -23.56 7.32 11.17
C TYR A 272 -23.21 6.66 12.51
N VAL A 273 -21.92 6.48 12.82
CA VAL A 273 -21.51 5.85 14.08
C VAL A 273 -21.95 6.69 15.28
N ALA A 274 -21.76 8.01 15.23
CA ALA A 274 -22.13 8.91 16.31
C ALA A 274 -23.65 8.90 16.57
N LYS A 275 -24.48 8.85 15.53
CA LYS A 275 -25.95 8.85 15.65
C LYS A 275 -26.51 7.49 16.04
N GLN A 276 -25.97 6.39 15.49
CA GLN A 276 -26.52 5.05 15.70
C GLN A 276 -26.05 4.40 17.00
N TYR A 277 -24.89 4.78 17.50
CA TYR A 277 -24.25 4.13 18.65
C TYR A 277 -23.77 5.14 19.73
N PRO A 278 -24.69 6.00 20.26
CA PRO A 278 -24.31 7.06 21.19
C PRO A 278 -23.72 6.54 22.51
N ASP A 279 -24.09 5.33 22.92
CA ASP A 279 -23.60 4.70 24.16
C ASP A 279 -22.36 3.81 23.95
N SER A 280 -21.82 3.77 22.73
CA SER A 280 -20.67 2.92 22.41
C SER A 280 -19.35 3.57 22.82
N ARG A 281 -18.32 2.73 22.98
CA ARG A 281 -16.94 3.20 23.18
C ARG A 281 -16.40 4.00 21.99
N ASN A 282 -17.02 3.88 20.82
CA ASN A 282 -16.62 4.55 19.60
C ASN A 282 -17.22 5.97 19.48
N TYR A 283 -18.23 6.31 20.29
CA TYR A 283 -19.00 7.55 20.17
C TYR A 283 -18.11 8.81 20.18
N SER A 284 -17.26 8.94 21.19
CA SER A 284 -16.39 10.12 21.34
C SER A 284 -15.42 10.28 20.18
N TYR A 285 -14.86 9.16 19.71
CA TYR A 285 -13.97 9.17 18.55
C TYR A 285 -14.72 9.44 17.25
N ALA A 286 -15.91 8.87 17.09
CA ALA A 286 -16.74 9.12 15.90
C ALA A 286 -17.09 10.59 15.78
N LYS A 287 -17.51 11.23 16.86
CA LYS A 287 -17.79 12.67 16.89
C LYS A 287 -16.54 13.51 16.55
N LYS A 288 -15.40 13.17 17.14
CA LYS A 288 -14.14 13.85 16.83
C LYS A 288 -13.79 13.74 15.35
N PHE A 289 -13.77 12.51 14.81
CA PHE A 289 -13.41 12.30 13.40
C PHE A 289 -14.44 12.87 12.43
N TRP A 290 -15.70 12.95 12.82
CA TRP A 290 -16.73 13.63 12.05
C TRP A 290 -16.41 15.13 11.84
N ILE A 291 -16.07 15.84 12.94
CA ILE A 291 -15.67 17.25 12.85
C ILE A 291 -14.31 17.38 12.13
N GLU A 292 -13.37 16.46 12.37
CA GLU A 292 -12.08 16.45 11.68
C GLU A 292 -12.22 16.26 10.16
N ALA A 293 -13.17 15.42 9.69
CA ALA A 293 -13.45 15.26 8.27
C ALA A 293 -13.93 16.56 7.64
N LYS A 294 -14.86 17.28 8.29
CA LYS A 294 -15.30 18.62 7.89
C LYS A 294 -14.14 19.62 7.87
N GLU A 295 -13.33 19.62 8.92
CA GLU A 295 -12.18 20.52 9.00
C GLU A 295 -11.20 20.28 7.84
N LYS A 296 -10.86 19.01 7.55
CA LYS A 296 -9.98 18.67 6.44
C LYS A 296 -10.58 19.04 5.09
N LYS A 297 -11.89 18.85 4.90
CA LYS A 297 -12.60 19.29 3.69
C LYS A 297 -12.48 20.79 3.49
N ILE A 298 -12.84 21.60 4.49
CA ILE A 298 -12.81 23.07 4.43
C ILE A 298 -11.37 23.56 4.16
N LYS A 299 -10.38 23.02 4.88
CA LYS A 299 -8.98 23.41 4.72
C LYS A 299 -8.37 23.06 3.35
N ASN A 300 -8.95 22.11 2.62
CA ASN A 300 -8.51 21.71 1.28
C ASN A 300 -9.39 22.28 0.16
N THR A 301 -10.36 23.16 0.48
CA THR A 301 -11.22 23.87 -0.49
C THR A 301 -10.84 25.34 -0.49
N TYR A 302 -10.32 25.86 -1.60
CA TYR A 302 -9.91 27.26 -1.71
C TYR A 302 -10.93 28.06 -2.53
N PRO A 303 -11.17 29.35 -2.19
CA PRO A 303 -10.70 30.05 -0.98
C PRO A 303 -11.39 29.50 0.29
N ILE A 304 -10.67 29.54 1.42
CA ILE A 304 -11.22 29.10 2.70
C ILE A 304 -12.20 30.16 3.23
N ASP A 305 -13.44 29.74 3.51
CA ASP A 305 -14.46 30.61 4.08
C ASP A 305 -14.30 30.74 5.61
N PRO A 306 -14.03 31.96 6.15
CA PRO A 306 -13.94 32.17 7.59
C PRO A 306 -15.20 31.79 8.37
N GLU A 307 -16.40 31.87 7.77
CA GLU A 307 -17.63 31.51 8.46
C GLU A 307 -17.78 29.97 8.63
N GLU A 308 -17.29 29.19 7.68
CA GLU A 308 -17.19 27.75 7.84
C GLU A 308 -16.22 27.38 8.96
N ILE A 309 -15.07 28.07 9.06
CA ILE A 309 -14.12 27.91 10.19
C ILE A 309 -14.79 28.30 11.52
N ARG A 310 -15.55 29.42 11.58
CA ARG A 310 -16.30 29.78 12.79
C ARG A 310 -17.31 28.72 13.20
N THR A 311 -17.95 28.08 12.24
CA THR A 311 -18.87 26.98 12.50
C THR A 311 -18.14 25.78 13.10
N LEU A 312 -16.99 25.39 12.55
CA LEU A 312 -16.14 24.33 13.12
C LEU A 312 -15.71 24.65 14.55
N THR A 313 -15.33 25.91 14.85
CA THR A 313 -14.92 26.27 16.23
C THR A 313 -16.06 26.09 17.22
N LYS A 314 -17.32 26.32 16.81
CA LYS A 314 -18.50 26.06 17.64
C LYS A 314 -18.73 24.56 17.82
N GLU A 315 -18.58 23.76 16.76
CA GLU A 315 -18.73 22.30 16.83
C GLU A 315 -17.68 21.67 17.77
N TYR A 316 -16.41 22.09 17.68
CA TYR A 316 -15.36 21.66 18.58
C TYR A 316 -15.62 22.08 20.05
N PHE A 317 -16.19 23.28 20.24
CA PHE A 317 -16.54 23.72 21.59
C PHE A 317 -17.70 22.90 22.17
N MET A 318 -18.71 22.59 21.40
CA MET A 318 -19.79 21.69 21.83
C MET A 318 -19.26 20.31 22.17
N LEU A 319 -18.35 19.76 21.35
CA LEU A 319 -17.69 18.49 21.65
C LEU A 319 -16.88 18.54 22.95
N TYR A 320 -16.14 19.64 23.18
CA TYR A 320 -15.42 19.85 24.43
C TYR A 320 -16.36 19.84 25.63
N GLN A 321 -17.46 20.59 25.58
CA GLN A 321 -18.42 20.67 26.68
C GLN A 321 -19.09 19.32 26.97
N GLU A 322 -19.47 18.61 25.93
CA GLU A 322 -20.16 17.31 26.02
C GLU A 322 -19.26 16.22 26.64
N LEU A 323 -17.99 16.18 26.22
CA LEU A 323 -17.09 15.10 26.60
C LEU A 323 -16.14 15.44 27.76
N PHE A 324 -16.22 16.66 28.30
CA PHE A 324 -15.36 17.06 29.44
C PHE A 324 -15.59 16.15 30.67
N PRO A 325 -14.54 15.66 31.31
CA PRO A 325 -13.10 15.96 31.15
C PRO A 325 -12.28 14.85 30.41
N SER A 326 -12.79 14.29 29.34
CA SER A 326 -12.10 13.25 28.58
C SER A 326 -10.91 13.78 27.77
N ALA A 327 -9.99 12.88 27.36
CA ALA A 327 -8.89 13.23 26.45
C ALA A 327 -9.40 13.85 25.13
N THR A 328 -10.46 13.29 24.54
CA THR A 328 -11.08 13.80 23.31
C THR A 328 -11.60 15.22 23.47
N ALA A 329 -12.14 15.57 24.65
CA ALA A 329 -12.56 16.94 24.92
C ALA A 329 -11.38 17.90 24.86
N PHE A 330 -10.24 17.59 25.48
CA PHE A 330 -9.06 18.45 25.43
C PHE A 330 -8.45 18.51 24.03
N GLU A 331 -8.49 17.44 23.25
CA GLU A 331 -8.11 17.48 21.84
C GLU A 331 -9.01 18.43 21.03
N ALA A 332 -10.32 18.42 21.26
CA ALA A 332 -11.27 19.34 20.64
C ALA A 332 -10.97 20.81 21.03
N LEU A 333 -10.63 21.07 22.29
CA LEU A 333 -10.25 22.41 22.73
C LEU A 333 -8.96 22.89 22.04
N ARG A 334 -7.98 21.99 21.86
CA ARG A 334 -6.74 22.29 21.10
C ARG A 334 -7.05 22.62 19.65
N SER A 335 -7.85 21.79 18.94
CA SER A 335 -8.25 22.04 17.55
C SER A 335 -8.97 23.38 17.41
N LYS A 336 -9.91 23.68 18.33
CA LYS A 336 -10.59 24.99 18.37
C LYS A 336 -9.57 26.13 18.45
N ALA A 337 -8.59 26.06 19.36
CA ALA A 337 -7.59 27.11 19.53
C ALA A 337 -6.75 27.33 18.27
N LEU A 338 -6.33 26.24 17.60
CA LEU A 338 -5.58 26.33 16.36
C LEU A 338 -6.38 26.99 15.22
N LEU A 339 -7.68 26.69 15.12
CA LEU A 339 -8.55 27.35 14.15
C LEU A 339 -8.68 28.86 14.41
N HIS A 340 -8.81 29.27 15.68
CA HIS A 340 -8.83 30.70 16.03
C HIS A 340 -7.52 31.38 15.67
N ALA A 341 -6.36 30.77 15.94
CA ALA A 341 -5.06 31.38 15.69
C ALA A 341 -4.73 31.49 14.19
N PHE A 342 -4.85 30.40 13.45
CA PHE A 342 -4.30 30.30 12.10
C PHE A 342 -5.28 30.65 10.97
N TYR A 343 -6.61 30.71 11.27
CA TYR A 343 -7.62 30.94 10.24
C TYR A 343 -8.54 32.14 10.54
N LEU A 344 -8.65 32.57 11.81
CA LEU A 344 -9.51 33.67 12.20
C LEU A 344 -8.77 34.89 12.73
N ASP A 345 -7.43 34.82 12.84
CA ASP A 345 -6.58 35.87 13.42
C ASP A 345 -6.98 36.29 14.86
N GLU A 346 -7.58 35.35 15.60
CA GLU A 346 -8.03 35.56 16.98
C GLU A 346 -6.98 35.00 17.97
N ILE A 347 -5.75 35.54 17.87
CA ILE A 347 -4.52 35.04 18.51
C ILE A 347 -4.64 35.00 20.05
N ASP A 348 -5.11 36.05 20.68
CA ASP A 348 -5.19 36.14 22.16
C ASP A 348 -6.23 35.13 22.71
N LEU A 349 -7.32 34.94 21.98
CA LEU A 349 -8.31 33.91 22.35
C LEU A 349 -7.68 32.50 22.26
N ALA A 350 -6.93 32.20 21.23
CA ALA A 350 -6.24 30.92 21.06
C ALA A 350 -5.23 30.67 22.18
N ILE A 351 -4.44 31.66 22.54
CA ILE A 351 -3.50 31.60 23.67
C ILE A 351 -4.24 31.30 24.97
N GLY A 352 -5.39 31.96 25.21
CA GLY A 352 -6.21 31.71 26.40
C GLY A 352 -6.72 30.29 26.48
N LEU A 353 -7.21 29.73 25.37
CA LEU A 353 -7.73 28.35 25.29
C LEU A 353 -6.62 27.32 25.52
N LEU A 354 -5.44 27.48 24.90
CA LEU A 354 -4.32 26.57 25.11
C LEU A 354 -3.73 26.66 26.52
N ASN A 355 -3.65 27.86 27.10
CA ASN A 355 -3.22 28.02 28.49
C ASN A 355 -4.19 27.31 29.46
N GLN A 356 -5.51 27.39 29.23
CA GLN A 356 -6.50 26.64 29.99
C GLN A 356 -6.25 25.12 29.88
N LEU A 357 -5.89 24.62 28.69
CA LEU A 357 -5.58 23.21 28.46
C LEU A 357 -4.29 22.82 29.20
N VAL A 358 -3.21 23.56 29.00
CA VAL A 358 -1.89 23.30 29.60
C VAL A 358 -1.93 23.30 31.13
N ALA A 359 -2.76 24.14 31.73
CA ALA A 359 -2.95 24.22 33.16
C ALA A 359 -3.77 23.02 33.72
N ASN A 360 -4.41 22.20 32.89
CA ASN A 360 -5.27 21.11 33.34
C ASN A 360 -4.54 19.75 33.29
N PRO A 361 -4.19 19.15 34.44
CA PRO A 361 -3.45 17.88 34.45
C PRO A 361 -4.25 16.69 33.89
N ARG A 362 -5.58 16.81 33.75
CA ARG A 362 -6.44 15.78 33.15
C ARG A 362 -6.29 15.68 31.62
N ALA A 363 -5.71 16.70 30.99
CA ALA A 363 -5.42 16.67 29.55
C ALA A 363 -4.36 15.61 29.16
N GLY A 364 -3.58 15.15 30.12
CA GLY A 364 -2.51 14.18 29.89
C GLY A 364 -1.23 14.84 29.37
N ARG A 365 -0.09 14.31 29.78
CA ARG A 365 1.23 14.93 29.55
C ARG A 365 1.54 15.15 28.06
N THR A 366 1.27 14.16 27.22
CA THR A 366 1.55 14.26 25.78
C THR A 366 0.77 15.39 25.12
N LEU A 367 -0.51 15.54 25.41
CA LEU A 367 -1.34 16.61 24.86
C LEU A 367 -0.95 17.98 25.42
N ILE A 368 -0.57 18.06 26.70
CA ILE A 368 -0.03 19.29 27.31
C ILE A 368 1.26 19.71 26.58
N ASP A 369 2.18 18.78 26.34
CA ASP A 369 3.45 19.11 25.67
C ASP A 369 3.21 19.48 24.19
N GLN A 370 2.29 18.81 23.49
CA GLN A 370 1.84 19.21 22.14
C GLN A 370 1.25 20.64 22.16
N SER A 371 0.38 20.94 23.11
CA SER A 371 -0.23 22.26 23.23
C SER A 371 0.77 23.36 23.58
N LYS A 372 1.86 23.04 24.26
CA LYS A 372 2.98 23.98 24.46
C LYS A 372 3.72 24.27 23.16
N LEU A 373 3.90 23.27 22.29
CA LEU A 373 4.47 23.52 20.97
C LEU A 373 3.57 24.41 20.14
N ASP A 374 2.25 24.17 20.15
CA ASP A 374 1.30 25.03 19.46
C ASP A 374 1.27 26.46 20.01
N LEU A 375 1.34 26.61 21.33
CA LEU A 375 1.51 27.93 21.97
C LEU A 375 2.77 28.63 21.47
N GLY A 376 3.88 27.89 21.35
CA GLY A 376 5.11 28.43 20.79
C GLY A 376 4.93 28.95 19.37
N ASP A 377 4.24 28.16 18.50
CA ASP A 377 3.91 28.58 17.14
C ASP A 377 3.01 29.83 17.14
N ILE A 378 2.02 29.90 18.04
CA ILE A 378 1.10 31.04 18.13
C ILE A 378 1.80 32.29 18.66
N TYR A 379 2.75 32.17 19.59
CA TYR A 379 3.58 33.30 20.01
C TYR A 379 4.51 33.78 18.88
N LEU A 380 5.04 32.87 18.06
CA LEU A 380 5.79 33.23 16.87
C LEU A 380 4.93 33.97 15.84
N LEU A 381 3.68 33.49 15.64
CA LEU A 381 2.66 34.14 14.81
C LEU A 381 2.37 35.57 15.33
N LYS A 382 2.31 35.73 16.66
CA LYS A 382 2.12 37.05 17.33
C LYS A 382 3.31 37.98 17.21
N GLY A 383 4.49 37.44 16.89
CA GLY A 383 5.75 38.20 16.86
C GLY A 383 6.49 38.25 18.22
N GLU A 384 6.25 37.25 19.06
CA GLU A 384 6.88 37.11 20.39
C GLU A 384 7.83 35.87 20.41
N PRO A 385 8.97 35.88 19.70
CA PRO A 385 9.85 34.71 19.51
C PRO A 385 10.50 34.20 20.80
N TRP A 386 10.63 35.02 21.81
CA TRP A 386 11.20 34.62 23.11
C TRP A 386 10.28 33.64 23.86
N GLU A 387 8.97 33.89 23.83
CA GLU A 387 7.98 32.96 24.41
C GLU A 387 7.98 31.63 23.68
N SER A 388 8.11 31.68 22.35
CA SER A 388 8.23 30.47 21.51
C SER A 388 9.45 29.64 21.88
N THR A 389 10.63 30.27 21.99
CA THR A 389 11.89 29.62 22.40
C THR A 389 11.75 28.95 23.77
N LEU A 390 11.12 29.63 24.73
CA LEU A 390 10.90 29.08 26.08
C LEU A 390 10.05 27.81 26.06
N LEU A 391 8.94 27.84 25.33
CA LEU A 391 8.00 26.71 25.24
C LEU A 391 8.61 25.51 24.50
N TYR A 392 9.25 25.73 23.35
CA TYR A 392 9.93 24.68 22.62
C TYR A 392 11.05 24.04 23.46
N SER A 393 11.85 24.85 24.14
CA SER A 393 12.94 24.33 24.99
C SER A 393 12.43 23.55 26.20
N GLN A 394 11.28 23.93 26.78
CA GLN A 394 10.64 23.15 27.84
C GLN A 394 10.24 21.76 27.33
N VAL A 395 9.60 21.68 26.15
CA VAL A 395 9.16 20.40 25.58
C VAL A 395 10.36 19.56 25.16
N GLU A 396 11.38 20.14 24.52
CA GLU A 396 12.62 19.44 24.16
C GLU A 396 13.29 18.83 25.40
N LYS A 397 13.40 19.59 26.48
CA LYS A 397 14.03 19.14 27.72
C LYS A 397 13.23 18.02 28.40
N SER A 398 11.90 18.09 28.38
CA SER A 398 11.01 17.10 29.03
C SER A 398 10.83 15.82 28.22
N ASN A 399 11.13 15.83 26.91
CA ASN A 399 10.92 14.73 25.98
C ASN A 399 12.22 14.31 25.25
N LYS A 400 13.36 14.30 25.96
CA LYS A 400 14.64 13.87 25.37
C LYS A 400 14.50 12.49 24.71
N SER A 401 15.03 12.36 23.51
CA SER A 401 15.03 11.11 22.72
C SER A 401 13.62 10.56 22.37
N HIS A 402 12.58 11.39 22.46
CA HIS A 402 11.23 11.07 22.04
C HIS A 402 10.86 11.92 20.81
N PRO A 403 10.00 11.43 19.88
CA PRO A 403 9.58 12.17 18.69
C PRO A 403 9.14 13.62 18.97
N LEU A 404 8.40 13.84 20.04
CA LEU A 404 7.94 15.17 20.43
C LEU A 404 9.09 16.13 20.84
N GLY A 405 10.15 15.59 21.43
CA GLY A 405 11.36 16.37 21.74
C GLY A 405 12.16 16.73 20.48
N TYR A 406 12.16 15.85 19.49
CA TYR A 406 12.75 16.13 18.18
C TYR A 406 11.94 17.17 17.40
N ASP A 407 10.60 17.11 17.44
CA ASP A 407 9.73 18.16 16.88
C ASP A 407 10.00 19.52 17.53
N ALA A 408 10.08 19.56 18.87
CA ALA A 408 10.45 20.77 19.60
C ALA A 408 11.80 21.35 19.15
N LYS A 409 12.82 20.49 18.96
CA LYS A 409 14.14 20.89 18.47
C LYS A 409 14.08 21.43 17.04
N LEU A 410 13.27 20.84 16.16
CA LEU A 410 13.08 21.32 14.78
C LEU A 410 12.41 22.69 14.77
N ARG A 411 11.40 22.93 15.61
CA ARG A 411 10.76 24.25 15.77
C ARG A 411 11.75 25.30 16.31
N ASN A 412 12.59 24.94 17.26
CA ASN A 412 13.70 25.81 17.70
C ASN A 412 14.69 26.10 16.57
N ALA A 413 15.02 25.12 15.73
CA ALA A 413 15.90 25.37 14.59
C ALA A 413 15.26 26.35 13.59
N ARG A 414 13.96 26.16 13.26
CA ARG A 414 13.21 27.10 12.41
C ARG A 414 13.15 28.50 12.99
N LEU A 415 12.91 28.62 14.29
CA LEU A 415 12.90 29.91 14.95
C LEU A 415 14.27 30.61 14.86
N ASN A 416 15.37 29.88 15.09
CA ASN A 416 16.72 30.43 14.92
C ASN A 416 17.02 30.82 13.47
N TYR A 417 16.49 30.09 12.52
CA TYR A 417 16.55 30.41 11.10
C TYR A 417 15.82 31.75 10.83
N PHE A 418 14.57 31.90 11.27
CA PHE A 418 13.79 33.14 11.10
C PHE A 418 14.44 34.37 11.76
N THR A 419 15.20 34.15 12.83
CA THR A 419 15.91 35.26 13.53
C THR A 419 17.34 35.48 13.04
N GLY A 420 17.75 34.83 11.91
CA GLY A 420 19.08 35.00 11.32
C GLY A 420 20.22 34.28 12.06
N ASN A 421 19.91 33.47 13.07
CA ASN A 421 20.92 32.71 13.79
C ASN A 421 21.24 31.40 13.05
N PHE A 422 21.68 31.49 11.79
CA PHE A 422 21.88 30.35 10.89
C PHE A 422 22.85 29.30 11.43
N ALA A 423 23.92 29.73 12.10
CA ALA A 423 24.89 28.81 12.71
C ALA A 423 24.23 27.92 13.79
N LEU A 424 23.38 28.53 14.64
CA LEU A 424 22.67 27.80 15.69
C LEU A 424 21.56 26.91 15.10
N ALA A 425 20.83 27.39 14.09
CA ALA A 425 19.87 26.61 13.36
C ALA A 425 20.52 25.33 12.78
N LYS A 426 21.65 25.46 12.05
CA LYS A 426 22.42 24.33 11.52
C LYS A 426 22.88 23.36 12.60
N GLY A 427 23.34 23.86 13.75
CA GLY A 427 23.73 22.98 14.88
C GLY A 427 22.58 22.12 15.39
N HIS A 428 21.35 22.64 15.47
CA HIS A 428 20.16 21.88 15.82
C HIS A 428 19.79 20.85 14.72
N LEU A 429 19.83 21.28 13.45
CA LEU A 429 19.47 20.46 12.30
C LEU A 429 20.42 19.27 12.11
N ASP A 430 21.72 19.46 12.32
CA ASP A 430 22.73 18.40 12.21
C ASP A 430 22.53 17.27 13.24
N ILE A 431 21.98 17.60 14.41
CA ILE A 431 21.59 16.60 15.41
C ILE A 431 20.38 15.81 14.92
N LEU A 432 19.40 16.47 14.30
CA LEU A 432 18.15 15.86 13.84
C LEU A 432 18.34 14.95 12.62
N LYS A 433 19.28 15.24 11.74
CA LYS A 433 19.58 14.40 10.55
C LYS A 433 19.91 12.95 10.89
N LYS A 434 20.38 12.63 12.08
CA LYS A 434 20.98 11.34 12.43
C LYS A 434 20.14 10.47 13.38
N ASN A 435 19.22 11.06 14.17
CA ASN A 435 18.68 10.39 15.37
C ASN A 435 17.16 10.55 15.56
N THR A 436 16.36 10.65 14.50
CA THR A 436 14.94 10.95 14.62
C THR A 436 14.06 10.17 13.63
N THR A 437 12.76 10.46 13.61
CA THR A 437 11.85 9.90 12.60
C THR A 437 12.23 10.40 11.21
N ARG A 438 11.89 9.60 10.18
CA ARG A 438 12.22 9.92 8.79
C ARG A 438 11.70 11.32 8.36
N GLU A 439 10.50 11.68 8.80
CA GLU A 439 9.87 12.97 8.48
C GLU A 439 10.66 14.14 9.06
N ILE A 440 10.94 14.14 10.37
CA ILE A 440 11.73 15.21 11.03
C ILE A 440 13.16 15.29 10.45
N SER A 441 13.74 14.12 10.11
CA SER A 441 15.07 14.09 9.48
C SER A 441 15.05 14.74 8.09
N ASN A 442 14.05 14.47 7.27
CA ASN A 442 13.90 15.09 5.95
C ASN A 442 13.71 16.61 6.06
N ASP A 443 12.85 17.07 6.94
CA ASP A 443 12.66 18.51 7.19
C ASP A 443 13.95 19.19 7.67
N ALA A 444 14.71 18.51 8.53
CA ALA A 444 16.00 19.03 9.01
C ALA A 444 17.06 19.06 7.89
N ILE A 445 17.05 18.08 6.99
CA ILE A 445 17.94 18.05 5.83
C ILE A 445 17.56 19.22 4.88
N ALA A 446 16.29 19.35 4.53
CA ALA A 446 15.81 20.38 3.62
C ALA A 446 16.17 21.79 4.10
N LEU A 447 15.83 22.14 5.36
CA LEU A 447 16.19 23.45 5.92
C LEU A 447 17.71 23.64 6.03
N GLY A 448 18.45 22.57 6.37
CA GLY A 448 19.90 22.64 6.44
C GLY A 448 20.57 22.85 5.09
N MET A 449 20.01 22.28 4.00
CA MET A 449 20.46 22.49 2.64
C MET A 449 20.15 23.93 2.19
N LEU A 450 18.89 24.36 2.36
CA LEU A 450 18.48 25.75 2.06
C LEU A 450 19.47 26.78 2.67
N ILE A 451 19.79 26.67 3.97
CA ILE A 451 20.74 27.58 4.62
C ILE A 451 22.14 27.41 4.01
N THR A 452 22.61 26.19 3.77
CA THR A 452 23.98 25.94 3.34
C THR A 452 24.21 26.43 1.92
N ASP A 453 23.29 26.11 0.99
CA ASP A 453 23.43 26.44 -0.41
C ASP A 453 23.37 27.96 -0.66
N ASN A 454 22.59 28.66 0.16
CA ASN A 454 22.40 30.11 0.02
C ASN A 454 23.31 30.97 0.91
N THR A 455 24.14 30.35 1.77
CA THR A 455 25.14 31.08 2.58
C THR A 455 26.58 30.69 2.24
N ALA A 456 26.82 29.66 1.45
CA ALA A 456 28.17 29.13 1.17
C ALA A 456 29.04 30.13 0.38
N LEU A 457 28.45 30.89 -0.51
CA LEU A 457 29.12 31.87 -1.38
C LEU A 457 28.84 33.34 -0.99
N ASP A 458 27.89 33.57 -0.08
CA ASP A 458 27.55 34.90 0.42
C ASP A 458 28.33 35.18 1.71
N THR A 459 29.04 36.30 1.73
CA THR A 459 29.87 36.73 2.87
C THR A 459 29.09 37.48 3.93
N THR A 460 27.85 37.88 3.65
CA THR A 460 27.06 38.79 4.49
C THR A 460 25.83 38.15 5.12
N ASP A 461 25.40 36.96 4.64
CA ASP A 461 24.14 36.31 4.99
C ASP A 461 22.89 37.20 4.79
N GLN A 462 23.03 38.38 4.17
CA GLN A 462 21.97 39.39 4.09
C GLN A 462 20.80 38.91 3.24
N VAL A 463 21.09 38.30 2.09
CA VAL A 463 20.04 37.78 1.17
C VAL A 463 19.26 36.64 1.84
N MET A 464 19.98 35.74 2.52
CA MET A 464 19.36 34.65 3.26
C MET A 464 18.50 35.16 4.43
N GLN A 465 18.95 36.22 5.13
CA GLN A 465 18.17 36.85 6.20
C GLN A 465 16.87 37.46 5.65
N GLU A 466 16.95 38.17 4.52
CA GLU A 466 15.76 38.73 3.88
C GLU A 466 14.77 37.67 3.48
N PHE A 467 15.25 36.54 2.92
CA PHE A 467 14.40 35.41 2.57
C PHE A 467 13.76 34.77 3.82
N ALA A 468 14.52 34.56 4.89
CA ALA A 468 14.01 34.04 6.16
C ALA A 468 12.95 34.95 6.79
N ASP A 469 13.15 36.29 6.72
CA ASP A 469 12.14 37.26 7.16
C ASP A 469 10.84 37.16 6.35
N ILE A 470 10.96 36.91 5.05
CA ILE A 470 9.78 36.74 4.19
C ILE A 470 9.06 35.41 4.51
N GLU A 471 9.78 34.33 4.73
CA GLU A 471 9.16 33.09 5.18
C GLU A 471 8.46 33.23 6.54
N LEU A 472 9.03 34.06 7.45
CA LEU A 472 8.36 34.42 8.70
C LEU A 472 7.06 35.21 8.44
N LEU A 473 7.04 36.12 7.47
CA LEU A 473 5.80 36.83 7.08
C LEU A 473 4.75 35.86 6.55
N ILE A 474 5.16 34.87 5.75
CA ILE A 474 4.25 33.80 5.27
C ILE A 474 3.70 33.01 6.46
N PHE A 475 4.56 32.61 7.40
CA PHE A 475 4.14 31.93 8.62
C PHE A 475 3.17 32.78 9.44
N GLN A 476 3.35 34.08 9.49
CA GLN A 476 2.48 35.07 10.15
C GLN A 476 1.21 35.41 9.34
N ASN A 477 0.93 34.68 8.25
CA ASN A 477 -0.20 34.91 7.34
C ASN A 477 -0.24 36.31 6.69
N LYS A 478 0.90 37.02 6.63
CA LYS A 478 1.08 38.32 5.96
C LYS A 478 1.47 38.12 4.49
N LYS A 479 0.63 37.38 3.76
CA LYS A 479 0.95 36.87 2.42
C LYS A 479 1.15 37.96 1.37
N ASP A 480 0.39 39.04 1.42
CA ASP A 480 0.52 40.17 0.47
C ASP A 480 1.86 40.88 0.62
N GLU A 481 2.29 41.13 1.89
CA GLU A 481 3.58 41.70 2.16
C GLU A 481 4.73 40.78 1.73
N ALA A 482 4.61 39.49 2.05
CA ALA A 482 5.57 38.47 1.63
C ALA A 482 5.71 38.42 0.10
N LYS A 483 4.61 38.38 -0.64
CA LYS A 483 4.59 38.39 -2.10
C LYS A 483 5.26 39.62 -2.69
N SER A 484 4.96 40.82 -2.14
CA SER A 484 5.59 42.04 -2.57
C SER A 484 7.12 42.01 -2.36
N ARG A 485 7.58 41.53 -1.19
CA ARG A 485 9.01 41.40 -0.90
C ARG A 485 9.70 40.36 -1.75
N LEU A 486 9.08 39.17 -2.00
CA LEU A 486 9.60 38.16 -2.91
C LEU A 486 9.78 38.72 -4.34
N THR A 487 8.81 39.51 -4.82
CA THR A 487 8.88 40.13 -6.15
C THR A 487 10.07 41.13 -6.24
N ASN A 488 10.33 41.89 -5.16
CA ASN A 488 11.50 42.77 -5.10
C ASN A 488 12.81 41.97 -5.09
N MET A 489 12.86 40.85 -4.35
CA MET A 489 14.03 39.97 -4.35
C MET A 489 14.37 39.43 -5.75
N LEU A 490 13.38 39.11 -6.58
CA LEU A 490 13.64 38.69 -7.99
C LEU A 490 14.33 39.82 -8.78
N ALA A 491 13.98 41.09 -8.54
CA ALA A 491 14.61 42.23 -9.21
C ALA A 491 16.04 42.49 -8.69
N ASP A 492 16.22 42.39 -7.38
CA ASP A 492 17.48 42.79 -6.72
C ASP A 492 18.55 41.68 -6.76
N TYR A 493 18.12 40.37 -6.76
CA TYR A 493 18.99 39.21 -6.60
C TYR A 493 18.84 38.17 -7.70
N MET A 494 18.49 38.54 -8.93
CA MET A 494 18.18 37.66 -10.05
C MET A 494 19.25 36.58 -10.38
N HIS A 495 20.48 36.78 -9.92
CA HIS A 495 21.59 35.83 -10.15
C HIS A 495 22.08 35.15 -8.88
N HIS A 496 21.37 35.32 -7.78
CA HIS A 496 21.69 34.65 -6.51
C HIS A 496 21.13 33.22 -6.52
N SER A 497 21.76 32.32 -5.76
CA SER A 497 21.28 30.93 -5.61
C SER A 497 19.86 30.83 -5.06
N ILE A 498 19.38 31.81 -4.30
CA ILE A 498 18.04 31.85 -3.69
C ILE A 498 16.88 32.03 -4.69
N THR A 499 17.16 32.28 -5.97
CA THR A 499 16.14 32.72 -6.93
C THR A 499 15.12 31.63 -7.23
N ASP A 500 15.52 30.39 -7.27
CA ASP A 500 14.61 29.24 -7.46
C ASP A 500 13.70 29.04 -6.23
N GLU A 501 14.20 29.25 -5.00
CA GLU A 501 13.38 29.23 -3.80
C GLU A 501 12.36 30.38 -3.79
N VAL A 502 12.74 31.55 -4.31
CA VAL A 502 11.81 32.67 -4.45
C VAL A 502 10.69 32.33 -5.43
N TYR A 503 11.01 31.76 -6.60
CA TYR A 503 10.00 31.28 -7.54
C TYR A 503 9.11 30.22 -6.92
N TRP A 504 9.68 29.30 -6.16
CA TRP A 504 8.95 28.26 -5.45
C TRP A 504 7.94 28.83 -4.45
N LEU A 505 8.32 29.80 -3.62
CA LEU A 505 7.40 30.44 -2.68
C LEU A 505 6.31 31.26 -3.39
N LEU A 506 6.66 31.99 -4.46
CA LEU A 506 5.68 32.71 -5.27
C LEU A 506 4.67 31.77 -5.88
N SER A 507 5.11 30.63 -6.44
CA SER A 507 4.19 29.63 -7.00
C SER A 507 3.19 29.12 -5.97
N LYS A 508 3.63 28.87 -4.73
CA LYS A 508 2.76 28.43 -3.63
C LYS A 508 1.73 29.51 -3.26
N LEU A 509 2.17 30.76 -3.13
CA LEU A 509 1.29 31.87 -2.76
C LEU A 509 0.24 32.14 -3.83
N GLU A 510 0.61 32.05 -5.11
CA GLU A 510 -0.36 32.19 -6.22
C GLU A 510 -1.37 31.05 -6.26
N LEU A 511 -0.92 29.81 -6.01
CA LEU A 511 -1.82 28.65 -5.95
C LEU A 511 -2.84 28.80 -4.80
N GLU A 512 -2.40 29.27 -3.64
CA GLU A 512 -3.28 29.54 -2.49
C GLU A 512 -4.26 30.70 -2.75
N ALA A 513 -3.88 31.63 -3.65
CA ALA A 513 -4.75 32.71 -4.09
C ALA A 513 -5.72 32.29 -5.22
N GLY A 514 -5.64 31.05 -5.74
CA GLY A 514 -6.43 30.55 -6.86
C GLY A 514 -5.96 31.04 -8.22
N ASN A 515 -4.69 31.42 -8.34
CA ASN A 515 -4.07 31.88 -9.59
C ASN A 515 -3.17 30.77 -10.20
N GLU A 516 -3.79 29.64 -10.60
CA GLU A 516 -3.10 28.43 -11.04
C GLU A 516 -2.13 28.69 -12.20
N GLN A 517 -2.54 29.54 -13.16
CA GLN A 517 -1.68 29.85 -14.31
C GLN A 517 -0.39 30.57 -13.87
N MET A 518 -0.48 31.51 -12.96
CA MET A 518 0.66 32.27 -12.47
C MET A 518 1.60 31.37 -11.64
N ALA A 519 1.00 30.45 -10.88
CA ALA A 519 1.76 29.43 -10.16
C ALA A 519 2.53 28.52 -11.13
N LEU A 520 1.90 28.09 -12.23
CA LEU A 520 2.55 27.29 -13.29
C LEU A 520 3.69 28.08 -13.97
N ASP A 521 3.49 29.36 -14.24
CA ASP A 521 4.52 30.21 -14.86
C ASP A 521 5.78 30.31 -13.98
N TYR A 522 5.64 30.44 -12.65
CA TYR A 522 6.77 30.40 -11.73
C TYR A 522 7.45 29.04 -11.66
N LEU A 523 6.70 27.93 -11.65
CA LEU A 523 7.28 26.60 -11.72
C LEU A 523 8.05 26.36 -13.03
N ASP A 524 7.56 26.91 -14.15
CA ASP A 524 8.25 26.81 -15.43
C ASP A 524 9.56 27.62 -15.47
N GLN A 525 9.67 28.72 -14.70
CA GLN A 525 10.97 29.40 -14.50
C GLN A 525 11.97 28.48 -13.81
N ILE A 526 11.55 27.75 -12.76
CA ILE A 526 12.44 26.79 -12.08
C ILE A 526 12.87 25.69 -13.07
N LEU A 527 11.93 25.08 -13.76
CA LEU A 527 12.19 23.97 -14.69
C LEU A 527 13.07 24.37 -15.91
N THR A 528 13.05 25.65 -16.29
CA THR A 528 13.81 26.15 -17.45
C THR A 528 15.18 26.67 -17.06
N ALA A 529 15.25 27.52 -16.03
CA ALA A 529 16.48 28.22 -15.65
C ALA A 529 17.29 27.45 -14.58
N TYR A 530 16.63 26.63 -13.76
CA TYR A 530 17.20 25.94 -12.60
C TYR A 530 16.97 24.42 -12.64
N ALA A 531 16.94 23.83 -13.85
CA ALA A 531 16.60 22.42 -14.10
C ALA A 531 17.53 21.40 -13.40
N TYR A 532 18.69 21.83 -12.92
CA TYR A 532 19.66 20.99 -12.21
C TYR A 532 19.75 21.29 -10.71
N ASP A 533 18.97 22.24 -10.21
CA ASP A 533 18.93 22.60 -8.81
C ASP A 533 17.97 21.69 -8.03
N ILE A 534 18.06 21.79 -6.71
CA ILE A 534 17.36 20.87 -5.78
C ILE A 534 15.84 20.92 -5.97
N LEU A 535 15.27 22.08 -6.28
CA LEU A 535 13.83 22.28 -6.43
C LEU A 535 13.27 21.84 -7.80
N ALA A 536 14.10 21.38 -8.73
CA ALA A 536 13.63 21.00 -10.08
C ALA A 536 12.64 19.84 -10.05
N ASP A 537 12.88 18.81 -9.25
CA ASP A 537 11.97 17.68 -9.11
C ASP A 537 10.71 18.03 -8.31
N ASP A 538 10.83 18.87 -7.26
CA ASP A 538 9.69 19.45 -6.54
C ASP A 538 8.78 20.24 -7.49
N ALA A 539 9.34 21.11 -8.32
CA ALA A 539 8.61 21.94 -9.28
C ALA A 539 7.91 21.08 -10.35
N ALA A 540 8.59 20.07 -10.89
CA ALA A 540 8.02 19.17 -11.88
C ALA A 540 6.87 18.34 -11.31
N PHE A 541 7.03 17.82 -10.10
CA PHE A 541 5.97 17.08 -9.42
C PHE A 541 4.79 17.98 -9.09
N LYS A 542 5.03 19.20 -8.56
CA LYS A 542 3.98 20.16 -8.22
C LYS A 542 3.19 20.61 -9.44
N LYS A 543 3.85 20.81 -10.58
CA LYS A 543 3.19 21.11 -11.85
C LYS A 543 2.21 19.98 -12.23
N ALA A 544 2.63 18.70 -12.13
CA ALA A 544 1.75 17.58 -12.40
C ALA A 544 0.55 17.53 -11.43
N GLU A 545 0.76 17.82 -10.13
CA GLU A 545 -0.33 17.92 -9.14
C GLU A 545 -1.35 19.02 -9.48
N ILE A 546 -0.92 20.18 -9.95
CA ILE A 546 -1.83 21.28 -10.33
C ILE A 546 -2.74 20.84 -11.47
N TYR A 547 -2.20 20.20 -12.50
CA TYR A 547 -3.03 19.67 -13.59
C TYR A 547 -3.97 18.56 -13.13
N ASP A 548 -3.53 17.70 -12.20
CA ASP A 548 -4.32 16.57 -11.69
C ASP A 548 -5.48 17.03 -10.78
N PHE A 549 -5.21 17.88 -9.81
CA PHE A 549 -6.16 18.18 -8.73
C PHE A 549 -6.92 19.49 -8.90
N GLN A 550 -6.27 20.54 -9.43
CA GLN A 550 -6.89 21.86 -9.60
C GLN A 550 -7.55 22.00 -10.97
N LEU A 551 -6.75 21.83 -12.03
CA LEU A 551 -7.25 22.00 -13.39
C LEU A 551 -8.05 20.78 -13.89
N LYS A 552 -7.87 19.62 -13.25
CA LYS A 552 -8.53 18.34 -13.59
C LYS A 552 -8.30 17.91 -15.05
N ASP A 553 -7.16 18.29 -15.62
CA ASP A 553 -6.73 17.89 -16.94
C ASP A 553 -5.97 16.56 -16.84
N VAL A 554 -6.73 15.47 -16.90
CA VAL A 554 -6.24 14.10 -16.71
C VAL A 554 -5.15 13.72 -17.71
N GLU A 555 -5.28 14.13 -18.98
CA GLU A 555 -4.33 13.78 -20.02
C GLU A 555 -2.99 14.52 -19.82
N GLN A 556 -3.05 15.80 -19.52
CA GLN A 556 -1.84 16.58 -19.23
C GLN A 556 -1.16 16.11 -17.94
N ALA A 557 -1.94 15.86 -16.88
CA ALA A 557 -1.39 15.34 -15.63
C ALA A 557 -0.68 13.99 -15.82
N LYS A 558 -1.30 13.08 -16.57
CA LYS A 558 -0.71 11.77 -16.90
C LYS A 558 0.61 11.90 -17.62
N GLN A 559 0.67 12.78 -18.65
CA GLN A 559 1.91 13.04 -19.38
C GLN A 559 3.00 13.61 -18.46
N LEU A 560 2.67 14.60 -17.63
CA LEU A 560 3.63 15.21 -16.71
C LEU A 560 4.16 14.22 -15.66
N TYR A 561 3.32 13.35 -15.11
CA TYR A 561 3.81 12.29 -14.21
C TYR A 561 4.71 11.28 -14.92
N GLN A 562 4.42 10.96 -16.18
CA GLN A 562 5.28 10.09 -16.98
C GLN A 562 6.64 10.73 -17.23
N ASP A 563 6.67 12.00 -17.66
CA ASP A 563 7.89 12.77 -17.89
C ASP A 563 8.71 12.91 -16.61
N PHE A 564 8.03 13.16 -15.47
CA PHE A 564 8.65 13.19 -14.16
C PHE A 564 9.38 11.88 -13.82
N LEU A 565 8.74 10.74 -14.06
CA LEU A 565 9.34 9.43 -13.77
C LEU A 565 10.57 9.12 -14.65
N VAL A 566 10.60 9.68 -15.85
CA VAL A 566 11.75 9.54 -16.78
C VAL A 566 12.89 10.47 -16.38
N ASN A 567 12.58 11.75 -16.06
CA ASN A 567 13.59 12.78 -15.83
C ASN A 567 14.11 12.79 -14.38
N HIS A 568 13.28 12.38 -13.39
CA HIS A 568 13.60 12.39 -11.96
C HIS A 568 13.41 11.00 -11.29
N PRO A 569 14.03 9.92 -11.78
CA PRO A 569 13.79 8.56 -11.28
C PRO A 569 14.25 8.36 -9.83
N GLY A 570 15.19 9.19 -9.34
CA GLY A 570 15.72 9.18 -7.98
C GLY A 570 14.99 10.09 -7.00
N SER A 571 14.00 10.85 -7.45
CA SER A 571 13.24 11.76 -6.60
C SER A 571 12.47 11.03 -5.50
N MET A 572 12.31 11.68 -4.36
CA MET A 572 11.46 11.19 -3.28
C MET A 572 9.98 11.05 -3.69
N TYR A 573 9.53 11.81 -4.67
CA TYR A 573 8.17 11.77 -5.23
C TYR A 573 7.96 10.65 -6.28
N ALA A 574 9.01 9.94 -6.71
CA ALA A 574 8.91 8.93 -7.76
C ALA A 574 7.89 7.82 -7.45
N ALA A 575 7.75 7.44 -6.18
CA ALA A 575 6.76 6.45 -5.76
C ALA A 575 5.32 6.98 -5.90
N GLU A 576 5.07 8.21 -5.46
CA GLU A 576 3.75 8.85 -5.56
C GLU A 576 3.41 9.19 -7.02
N ALA A 577 4.35 9.72 -7.79
CA ALA A 577 4.19 9.98 -9.23
C ALA A 577 3.80 8.69 -9.99
N ARG A 578 4.47 7.57 -9.69
CA ARG A 578 4.15 6.27 -10.30
C ARG A 578 2.76 5.79 -9.92
N LYS A 579 2.37 5.98 -8.67
CA LYS A 579 1.04 5.65 -8.17
C LYS A 579 -0.02 6.50 -8.90
N ARG A 580 0.17 7.83 -8.98
CA ARG A 580 -0.77 8.74 -9.66
C ARG A 580 -0.86 8.47 -11.16
N PHE A 581 0.29 8.29 -11.82
CA PHE A 581 0.35 7.91 -13.25
C PHE A 581 -0.48 6.65 -13.53
N ARG A 582 -0.31 5.60 -12.71
CA ARG A 582 -1.09 4.36 -12.84
C ARG A 582 -2.58 4.59 -12.62
N GLN A 583 -2.94 5.37 -11.59
CA GLN A 583 -4.34 5.73 -11.32
C GLN A 583 -4.99 6.46 -12.50
N LEU A 584 -4.31 7.45 -13.07
CA LEU A 584 -4.80 8.23 -14.20
C LEU A 584 -4.83 7.40 -15.50
N ARG A 585 -3.98 6.40 -15.62
CA ARG A 585 -3.99 5.43 -16.72
C ARG A 585 -5.10 4.39 -16.59
N GLY A 586 -5.71 4.25 -15.42
CA GLY A 586 -6.73 3.24 -15.12
C GLY A 586 -6.16 1.91 -14.61
N ASP A 587 -4.89 1.87 -14.20
CA ASP A 587 -4.29 0.67 -13.61
C ASP A 587 -4.79 0.47 -12.17
N PHE A 588 -4.94 -0.79 -11.77
CA PHE A 588 -5.14 -1.11 -10.36
C PHE A 588 -3.87 -0.84 -9.56
N ILE A 589 -4.01 -0.08 -8.47
CA ILE A 589 -2.91 0.25 -7.59
C ILE A 589 -3.00 -0.65 -6.37
N ASN A 590 -2.02 -1.53 -6.28
CA ASN A 590 -1.81 -2.38 -5.12
C ASN A 590 -1.16 -1.60 -3.98
#